data_73a36ea2a018e7b07c3a0682f58f6c8d
#
_entry.id   73a36ea2a018e7b07c3a0682f58f6c8d
#
_cell.length_a   1.000
_cell.length_b   1.000
_cell.length_c   1.000
_cell.angle_alpha   90.00
_cell.angle_beta   90.00
_cell.angle_gamma   90.00
#
_symmetry.space_group_name_H-M   'P 1'
#
loop_
_entity.id
_entity.type
_entity.pdbx_description
1 polymer ?
#
loop_
_entity_poly.entity_id
_entity_poly.type
_entity_poly.pdbx_seq_one_letter_code
_entity_poly.pdbx_strand_id
1 'polypeptide(L)'
;MAQRIYHFKGYSVVKNGVEIKLNLDRFSKQYNDAQMKLDNMVMTDMKPFMPHQDGTFIAITEGMSQAIAGTRKVIAAAPPEGRFLYEGKGMVDPATGSTWARKGAKKVLVSQYKGKTNAKEKLNFSKKHNPKVTAHWFTAAKKAYGKNWIEVTKKTAGGG
;
A
#
# COMPACT_ATOMS: atom_id res chain seq x y z
N MET A 1 13.32 -0.79 17.98
CA MET A 1 12.84 0.61 17.91
C MET A 1 12.56 0.94 16.46
N ALA A 2 11.37 1.45 16.13
CA ALA A 2 11.06 1.89 14.76
C ALA A 2 11.95 3.08 14.41
N GLN A 3 12.61 3.00 13.26
CA GLN A 3 13.47 4.07 12.77
C GLN A 3 12.60 5.28 12.41
N ARG A 4 12.87 6.45 13.01
CA ARG A 4 12.16 7.69 12.67
C ARG A 4 12.48 8.12 11.25
N ILE A 5 11.46 8.27 10.40
CA ILE A 5 11.60 8.69 9.00
C ILE A 5 11.90 10.17 8.90
N TYR A 6 11.23 10.97 9.73
CA TYR A 6 11.43 12.40 9.80
C TYR A 6 12.30 12.71 11.01
N HIS A 7 13.46 13.27 10.77
CA HIS A 7 14.36 13.76 11.81
C HIS A 7 14.85 15.15 11.42
N PHE A 8 14.28 16.15 12.05
CA PHE A 8 14.70 17.53 11.88
C PHE A 8 15.80 17.85 12.88
N LYS A 9 16.98 18.21 12.38
CA LYS A 9 18.09 18.59 13.24
C LYS A 9 17.83 19.96 13.86
N GLY A 10 17.90 20.06 15.18
CA GLY A 10 17.99 21.33 15.87
C GLY A 10 19.30 22.05 15.53
N TYR A 11 19.34 23.33 15.73
CA TYR A 11 20.57 24.11 15.63
C TYR A 11 20.69 25.08 16.78
N SER A 12 21.93 25.46 17.09
CA SER A 12 22.27 26.49 18.07
C SER A 12 23.07 27.59 17.38
N VAL A 13 22.72 28.83 17.67
CA VAL A 13 23.44 30.02 17.18
C VAL A 13 23.75 30.92 18.35
N VAL A 14 24.99 31.35 18.47
CA VAL A 14 25.44 32.37 19.44
C VAL A 14 25.74 33.65 18.70
N LYS A 15 25.03 34.73 19.04
CA LYS A 15 25.27 36.06 18.47
C LYS A 15 25.16 37.11 19.58
N ASN A 16 26.18 37.95 19.70
CA ASN A 16 26.25 39.04 20.70
C ASN A 16 26.01 38.56 22.15
N GLY A 17 26.56 37.39 22.53
CA GLY A 17 26.39 36.81 23.87
C GLY A 17 25.03 36.13 24.13
N VAL A 18 24.15 36.09 23.15
CA VAL A 18 22.86 35.39 23.24
C VAL A 18 22.97 34.08 22.51
N GLU A 19 22.70 32.95 23.19
CA GLU A 19 22.59 31.62 22.61
C GLU A 19 21.12 31.30 22.32
N ILE A 20 20.81 31.04 21.04
CA ILE A 20 19.50 30.58 20.61
C ILE A 20 19.61 29.09 20.25
N LYS A 21 18.92 28.23 21.00
CA LYS A 21 18.81 26.79 20.74
C LYS A 21 17.43 26.48 20.17
N LEU A 22 17.39 25.89 18.97
CA LEU A 22 16.15 25.42 18.36
C LEU A 22 16.09 23.88 18.44
N ASN A 23 15.10 23.37 19.17
CA ASN A 23 14.83 21.94 19.21
C ASN A 23 13.63 21.62 18.30
N LEU A 24 13.84 20.76 17.31
CA LEU A 24 12.83 20.37 16.32
C LEU A 24 12.27 18.96 16.55
N ASP A 25 12.51 18.35 17.72
CA ASP A 25 12.02 16.99 18.03
C ASP A 25 10.49 16.90 18.00
N ARG A 26 9.78 17.96 18.42
CA ARG A 26 8.33 18.03 18.34
C ARG A 26 7.83 17.89 16.90
N PHE A 27 8.44 18.61 15.97
CA PHE A 27 8.10 18.52 14.56
C PHE A 27 8.42 17.13 14.00
N SER A 28 9.60 16.58 14.34
CA SER A 28 9.95 15.22 13.96
C SER A 28 8.90 14.21 14.40
N LYS A 29 8.41 14.32 15.63
CA LYS A 29 7.35 13.47 16.17
C LYS A 29 6.04 13.66 15.41
N GLN A 30 5.58 14.90 15.24
CA GLN A 30 4.31 15.20 14.54
C GLN A 30 4.29 14.65 13.11
N TYR A 31 5.39 14.80 12.37
CA TYR A 31 5.47 14.28 11.00
C TYR A 31 5.52 12.75 10.96
N ASN A 32 6.19 12.10 11.91
CA ASN A 32 6.18 10.64 12.01
C ASN A 32 4.78 10.11 12.36
N ASP A 33 4.07 10.76 13.28
CA ASP A 33 2.70 10.41 13.67
C ASP A 33 1.73 10.61 12.49
N ALA A 34 1.89 11.70 11.72
CA ALA A 34 1.11 11.98 10.52
C ALA A 34 1.33 10.91 9.43
N GLN A 35 2.58 10.48 9.23
CA GLN A 35 2.89 9.42 8.27
C GLN A 35 2.30 8.08 8.69
N MET A 36 2.43 7.71 9.96
CA MET A 36 1.83 6.46 10.47
C MET A 36 0.31 6.47 10.28
N LYS A 37 -0.33 7.60 10.59
CA LYS A 37 -1.78 7.75 10.42
C LYS A 37 -2.20 7.65 8.95
N LEU A 38 -1.44 8.26 8.04
CA LEU A 38 -1.68 8.16 6.60
C LEU A 38 -1.57 6.70 6.12
N ASP A 39 -0.50 6.00 6.48
CA ASP A 39 -0.27 4.62 6.08
C ASP A 39 -1.42 3.70 6.53
N ASN A 40 -1.88 3.88 7.77
CA ASN A 40 -3.00 3.12 8.33
C ASN A 40 -4.35 3.45 7.64
N MET A 41 -4.62 4.73 7.35
CA MET A 41 -5.82 5.14 6.61
C MET A 41 -5.83 4.54 5.21
N VAL A 42 -4.73 4.65 4.49
CA VAL A 42 -4.60 4.09 3.14
C VAL A 42 -4.89 2.59 3.14
N MET A 43 -4.29 1.84 4.08
CA MET A 43 -4.53 0.39 4.19
C MET A 43 -5.99 0.07 4.51
N THR A 44 -6.57 0.76 5.48
CA THR A 44 -7.97 0.54 5.89
C THR A 44 -8.95 0.83 4.75
N ASP A 45 -8.76 1.95 4.07
CA ASP A 45 -9.67 2.40 3.02
C ASP A 45 -9.51 1.61 1.70
N MET A 46 -8.41 0.89 1.51
CA MET A 46 -8.27 -0.05 0.39
C MET A 46 -9.08 -1.34 0.56
N LYS A 47 -9.25 -1.82 1.79
CA LYS A 47 -9.87 -3.13 2.08
C LYS A 47 -11.23 -3.36 1.37
N PRO A 48 -12.16 -2.39 1.34
CA PRO A 48 -13.46 -2.58 0.66
C PRO A 48 -13.37 -2.79 -0.85
N PHE A 49 -12.25 -2.41 -1.46
CA PHE A 49 -12.02 -2.55 -2.90
C PHE A 49 -11.16 -3.76 -3.23
N MET A 50 -10.58 -4.44 -2.24
CA MET A 50 -9.73 -5.61 -2.42
C MET A 50 -10.55 -6.89 -2.64
N PRO A 51 -10.02 -7.88 -3.38
CA PRO A 51 -10.62 -9.20 -3.46
C PRO A 51 -10.72 -9.85 -2.08
N HIS A 52 -11.88 -10.41 -1.77
CA HIS A 52 -12.14 -11.09 -0.51
C HIS A 52 -12.81 -12.42 -0.81
N GLN A 53 -12.07 -13.51 -0.70
CA GLN A 53 -12.59 -14.86 -0.78
C GLN A 53 -12.79 -15.44 0.63
N ASP A 54 -11.71 -15.51 1.40
CA ASP A 54 -11.64 -15.99 2.78
C ASP A 54 -11.00 -14.95 3.74
N GLY A 55 -10.57 -13.81 3.21
CA GLY A 55 -9.92 -12.74 3.96
C GLY A 55 -8.40 -12.89 4.09
N THR A 56 -7.83 -14.06 3.80
CA THR A 56 -6.39 -14.34 3.98
C THR A 56 -5.52 -13.35 3.22
N PHE A 57 -5.85 -13.06 1.96
CA PHE A 57 -5.09 -12.11 1.15
C PHE A 57 -5.07 -10.71 1.75
N ILE A 58 -6.20 -10.22 2.25
CA ILE A 58 -6.31 -8.91 2.90
C ILE A 58 -5.50 -8.91 4.20
N ALA A 59 -5.63 -9.95 5.02
CA ALA A 59 -4.91 -10.05 6.28
C ALA A 59 -3.39 -10.09 6.09
N ILE A 60 -2.87 -10.85 5.13
CA ILE A 60 -1.44 -10.89 4.80
C ILE A 60 -0.97 -9.52 4.30
N THR A 61 -1.74 -8.88 3.41
CA THR A 61 -1.40 -7.55 2.88
C THR A 61 -1.36 -6.51 4.01
N GLU A 62 -2.32 -6.55 4.92
CA GLU A 62 -2.36 -5.68 6.10
C GLU A 62 -1.18 -5.94 7.04
N GLY A 63 -0.91 -7.19 7.37
CA GLY A 63 0.21 -7.56 8.23
C GLY A 63 1.55 -7.11 7.67
N MET A 64 1.78 -7.27 6.38
CA MET A 64 2.98 -6.77 5.71
C MET A 64 3.05 -5.25 5.71
N SER A 65 1.91 -4.56 5.55
CA SER A 65 1.84 -3.09 5.59
C SER A 65 2.07 -2.55 7.00
N GLN A 66 1.53 -3.21 8.02
CA GLN A 66 1.75 -2.86 9.43
C GLN A 66 3.23 -2.97 9.84
N ALA A 67 3.93 -3.98 9.33
CA ALA A 67 5.36 -4.14 9.59
C ALA A 67 6.20 -2.95 9.09
N ILE A 68 5.67 -2.16 8.16
CA ILE A 68 6.32 -0.99 7.59
C ILE A 68 5.52 0.31 7.78
N ALA A 69 4.48 0.29 8.61
CA ALA A 69 3.68 1.48 8.92
C ALA A 69 4.55 2.62 9.43
N GLY A 70 4.31 3.83 8.94
CA GLY A 70 5.14 5.01 9.21
C GLY A 70 6.42 5.09 8.39
N THR A 71 6.71 4.11 7.52
CA THR A 71 7.90 4.11 6.67
C THR A 71 7.64 4.64 5.26
N ARG A 72 6.47 5.18 4.96
CA ARG A 72 5.99 5.61 3.63
C ARG A 72 5.78 4.46 2.64
N LYS A 73 5.74 3.23 3.13
CA LYS A 73 5.60 2.03 2.29
C LYS A 73 4.38 1.24 2.73
N VAL A 74 3.25 1.52 2.14
CA VAL A 74 2.06 0.68 2.27
C VAL A 74 2.04 -0.31 1.12
N ILE A 75 1.90 -1.58 1.43
CA ILE A 75 1.81 -2.64 0.43
C ILE A 75 0.36 -2.70 -0.05
N ALA A 76 0.16 -2.43 -1.34
CA ALA A 76 -1.18 -2.54 -1.93
C ALA A 76 -1.60 -4.00 -2.19
N ALA A 77 -0.62 -4.88 -2.38
CA ALA A 77 -0.88 -6.26 -2.77
C ALA A 77 0.26 -7.17 -2.32
N ALA A 78 -0.03 -8.11 -1.41
CA ALA A 78 0.96 -9.06 -0.91
C ALA A 78 1.35 -10.09 -1.98
N PRO A 79 2.64 -10.45 -2.10
CA PRO A 79 3.08 -11.55 -2.93
C PRO A 79 2.58 -12.92 -2.39
N PRO A 80 2.55 -13.99 -3.22
CA PRO A 80 2.90 -13.99 -4.65
C PRO A 80 1.78 -13.57 -5.58
N GLU A 81 0.53 -13.56 -5.14
CA GLU A 81 -0.67 -13.43 -5.98
C GLU A 81 -1.11 -11.98 -6.17
N GLY A 82 -0.71 -11.11 -5.26
CA GLY A 82 -1.20 -9.74 -5.20
C GLY A 82 -1.03 -8.95 -6.50
N ARG A 83 0.09 -9.13 -7.21
CA ARG A 83 0.31 -8.46 -8.49
C ARG A 83 -0.78 -8.81 -9.51
N PHE A 84 -1.15 -10.07 -9.60
CA PHE A 84 -2.12 -10.55 -10.59
C PHE A 84 -3.53 -10.07 -10.25
N LEU A 85 -3.86 -10.16 -8.97
CA LEU A 85 -5.12 -9.66 -8.47
C LEU A 85 -5.22 -8.15 -8.66
N TYR A 86 -4.14 -7.41 -8.35
CA TYR A 86 -4.11 -5.95 -8.48
C TYR A 86 -4.33 -5.48 -9.91
N GLU A 87 -3.65 -6.12 -10.87
CA GLU A 87 -3.82 -5.83 -12.30
C GLU A 87 -5.16 -6.34 -12.86
N GLY A 88 -5.83 -7.24 -12.18
CA GLY A 88 -7.07 -7.85 -12.65
C GLY A 88 -6.89 -8.68 -13.92
N LYS A 89 -5.69 -9.20 -14.15
CA LYS A 89 -5.31 -9.93 -15.38
C LYS A 89 -4.99 -11.38 -15.08
N GLY A 90 -5.50 -12.27 -15.92
CA GLY A 90 -5.17 -13.69 -15.89
C GLY A 90 -3.71 -13.93 -16.28
N MET A 91 -3.10 -14.91 -15.64
CA MET A 91 -1.73 -15.31 -15.91
C MET A 91 -1.59 -16.82 -15.93
N VAL A 92 -0.67 -17.30 -16.75
CA VAL A 92 -0.41 -18.73 -17.00
C VAL A 92 1.07 -19.04 -16.94
N ASP A 93 1.38 -20.31 -16.72
CA ASP A 93 2.72 -20.86 -16.89
C ASP A 93 3.13 -20.74 -18.37
N PRO A 94 4.30 -20.17 -18.67
CA PRO A 94 4.73 -19.91 -20.06
C PRO A 94 4.99 -21.17 -20.89
N ALA A 95 5.16 -22.33 -20.26
CA ALA A 95 5.37 -23.57 -20.98
C ALA A 95 4.10 -24.42 -21.15
N THR A 96 3.21 -24.41 -20.15
CA THR A 96 2.03 -25.29 -20.15
C THR A 96 0.72 -24.60 -20.44
N GLY A 97 0.66 -23.25 -20.32
CA GLY A 97 -0.57 -22.48 -20.41
C GLY A 97 -1.53 -22.71 -19.23
N SER A 98 -1.08 -23.44 -18.21
CA SER A 98 -1.86 -23.69 -16.99
C SER A 98 -1.91 -22.45 -16.09
N THR A 99 -3.04 -22.27 -15.39
CA THR A 99 -3.15 -21.26 -14.32
C THR A 99 -2.29 -21.61 -13.11
N TRP A 100 -1.83 -22.85 -12.98
CA TRP A 100 -0.88 -23.30 -11.97
C TRP A 100 0.53 -23.29 -12.56
N ALA A 101 1.42 -22.50 -11.94
CA ALA A 101 2.80 -22.45 -12.36
C ALA A 101 3.61 -23.62 -11.79
N ARG A 102 4.52 -24.19 -12.56
CA ARG A 102 5.54 -25.11 -12.09
C ARG A 102 6.42 -24.43 -11.04
N LYS A 103 7.03 -25.21 -10.16
CA LYS A 103 7.94 -24.68 -9.14
C LYS A 103 9.06 -23.84 -9.80
N GLY A 104 9.20 -22.59 -9.36
CA GLY A 104 10.20 -21.66 -9.87
C GLY A 104 9.83 -20.96 -11.19
N ALA A 105 8.75 -21.33 -11.86
CA ALA A 105 8.32 -20.67 -13.10
C ALA A 105 7.65 -19.32 -12.81
N LYS A 106 8.03 -18.29 -13.56
CA LYS A 106 7.36 -16.98 -13.53
C LYS A 106 6.20 -17.00 -14.52
N LYS A 107 5.00 -16.73 -14.03
CA LYS A 107 3.79 -16.63 -14.88
C LYS A 107 3.90 -15.44 -15.84
N VAL A 108 3.32 -15.61 -17.02
CA VAL A 108 3.13 -14.57 -18.04
C VAL A 108 1.65 -14.23 -18.18
N LEU A 109 1.34 -13.04 -18.69
CA LEU A 109 -0.04 -12.67 -18.97
C LEU A 109 -0.66 -13.60 -20.01
N VAL A 110 -1.94 -13.91 -19.87
CA VAL A 110 -2.70 -14.69 -20.88
C VAL A 110 -2.58 -14.05 -22.25
N SER A 111 -2.67 -12.71 -22.33
CA SER A 111 -2.50 -11.94 -23.58
C SER A 111 -1.12 -12.08 -24.24
N GLN A 112 -0.11 -12.48 -23.49
CA GLN A 112 1.27 -12.68 -23.97
C GLN A 112 1.58 -14.14 -24.27
N TYR A 113 0.70 -15.04 -23.88
CA TYR A 113 0.89 -16.47 -24.09
C TYR A 113 0.47 -16.87 -25.51
N LYS A 114 1.41 -17.45 -26.27
CA LYS A 114 1.19 -17.83 -27.68
C LYS A 114 0.53 -19.20 -27.86
N GLY A 115 0.42 -19.99 -26.79
CA GLY A 115 -0.18 -21.32 -26.82
C GLY A 115 -1.69 -21.32 -26.55
N LYS A 116 -2.30 -22.51 -26.52
CA LYS A 116 -3.70 -22.69 -26.13
C LYS A 116 -3.81 -22.70 -24.60
N THR A 117 -4.76 -21.93 -24.06
CA THR A 117 -5.08 -21.92 -22.62
C THR A 117 -6.58 -21.69 -22.41
N ASN A 118 -7.10 -22.28 -21.33
CA ASN A 118 -8.49 -22.05 -20.88
C ASN A 118 -8.57 -20.90 -19.86
N ALA A 119 -7.45 -20.27 -19.53
CA ALA A 119 -7.40 -19.16 -18.60
C ALA A 119 -8.04 -17.91 -19.21
N LYS A 120 -8.86 -17.22 -18.40
CA LYS A 120 -9.46 -15.94 -18.82
C LYS A 120 -8.41 -14.82 -18.75
N GLU A 121 -8.41 -13.94 -19.75
CA GLU A 121 -7.50 -12.78 -19.79
C GLU A 121 -7.79 -11.79 -18.65
N LYS A 122 -9.07 -11.58 -18.33
CA LYS A 122 -9.51 -10.72 -17.22
C LYS A 122 -10.03 -11.56 -16.07
N LEU A 123 -9.65 -11.17 -14.86
CA LEU A 123 -10.16 -11.77 -13.63
C LEU A 123 -11.54 -11.20 -13.30
N ASN A 124 -12.47 -12.09 -12.95
CA ASN A 124 -13.76 -11.72 -12.39
C ASN A 124 -13.68 -11.86 -10.86
N PHE A 125 -13.75 -10.75 -10.15
CA PHE A 125 -13.79 -10.75 -8.70
C PHE A 125 -15.17 -11.08 -8.17
N SER A 126 -15.23 -11.95 -7.15
CA SER A 126 -16.47 -12.20 -6.42
C SER A 126 -16.87 -10.97 -5.62
N LYS A 127 -18.09 -10.49 -5.81
CA LYS A 127 -18.67 -9.37 -5.06
C LYS A 127 -19.41 -9.79 -3.79
N LYS A 128 -19.36 -11.07 -3.43
CA LYS A 128 -20.11 -11.61 -2.30
C LYS A 128 -19.76 -10.93 -0.97
N HIS A 129 -18.50 -10.73 -0.70
CA HIS A 129 -18.00 -10.13 0.55
C HIS A 129 -17.67 -8.64 0.40
N ASN A 130 -17.01 -8.26 -0.70
CA ASN A 130 -16.68 -6.88 -1.02
C ASN A 130 -17.40 -6.42 -2.29
N PRO A 131 -18.58 -5.79 -2.19
CA PRO A 131 -19.34 -5.34 -3.37
C PRO A 131 -18.61 -4.32 -4.24
N LYS A 132 -17.64 -3.57 -3.65
CA LYS A 132 -16.84 -2.55 -4.33
C LYS A 132 -15.54 -3.08 -4.93
N VAL A 133 -15.31 -4.41 -4.88
CA VAL A 133 -14.08 -5.02 -5.38
C VAL A 133 -13.78 -4.63 -6.83
N THR A 134 -12.54 -4.26 -7.07
CA THR A 134 -12.04 -3.86 -8.39
C THR A 134 -10.55 -4.12 -8.52
N ALA A 135 -10.05 -4.23 -9.76
CA ALA A 135 -8.62 -4.10 -10.02
C ALA A 135 -8.15 -2.68 -9.66
N HIS A 136 -6.85 -2.52 -9.43
CA HIS A 136 -6.26 -1.22 -9.04
C HIS A 136 -6.96 -0.57 -7.85
N TRP A 137 -7.28 -1.35 -6.83
CA TRP A 137 -8.05 -0.92 -5.65
C TRP A 137 -7.43 0.25 -4.90
N PHE A 138 -6.10 0.42 -4.89
CA PHE A 138 -5.49 1.62 -4.34
C PHE A 138 -5.95 2.89 -5.08
N THR A 139 -6.01 2.84 -6.41
CA THR A 139 -6.49 3.97 -7.23
C THR A 139 -7.96 4.28 -6.95
N ALA A 140 -8.78 3.23 -6.78
CA ALA A 140 -10.19 3.38 -6.42
C ALA A 140 -10.34 4.01 -5.02
N ALA A 141 -9.60 3.52 -4.04
CA ALA A 141 -9.60 4.08 -2.68
C ALA A 141 -9.09 5.53 -2.66
N LYS A 142 -8.01 5.83 -3.38
CA LYS A 142 -7.47 7.20 -3.51
C LYS A 142 -8.50 8.16 -4.12
N LYS A 143 -9.25 7.72 -5.13
CA LYS A 143 -10.33 8.53 -5.72
C LYS A 143 -11.45 8.81 -4.72
N ALA A 144 -11.80 7.83 -3.90
CA ALA A 144 -12.88 7.94 -2.92
C ALA A 144 -12.47 8.74 -1.67
N TYR A 145 -11.27 8.52 -1.15
CA TYR A 145 -10.84 9.00 0.17
C TYR A 145 -9.62 9.91 0.17
N GLY A 146 -8.98 10.14 -0.95
CA GLY A 146 -7.70 10.88 -1.05
C GLY A 146 -7.75 12.29 -0.48
N LYS A 147 -8.87 13.01 -0.60
CA LYS A 147 -9.05 14.34 0.01
C LYS A 147 -8.99 14.25 1.53
N ASN A 148 -9.72 13.30 2.12
CA ASN A 148 -9.71 13.05 3.55
C ASN A 148 -8.32 12.66 4.06
N TRP A 149 -7.58 11.83 3.32
CA TRP A 149 -6.21 11.48 3.67
C TRP A 149 -5.31 12.70 3.80
N ILE A 150 -5.43 13.64 2.84
CA ILE A 150 -4.65 14.88 2.84
C ILE A 150 -5.02 15.76 4.03
N GLU A 151 -6.30 15.97 4.28
CA GLU A 151 -6.80 16.83 5.37
C GLU A 151 -6.38 16.30 6.73
N VAL A 152 -6.62 15.02 7.01
CA VAL A 152 -6.27 14.39 8.28
C VAL A 152 -4.74 14.39 8.49
N THR A 153 -3.97 14.11 7.44
CA THR A 153 -2.51 14.12 7.52
C THR A 153 -1.97 15.52 7.80
N LYS A 154 -2.47 16.56 7.11
CA LYS A 154 -2.11 17.96 7.36
C LYS A 154 -2.39 18.35 8.81
N LYS A 155 -3.61 18.08 9.28
CA LYS A 155 -4.02 18.39 10.67
C LYS A 155 -3.13 17.68 11.69
N THR A 156 -2.78 16.42 11.47
CA THR A 156 -1.90 15.66 12.36
C THR A 156 -0.46 16.20 12.33
N ALA A 157 0.02 16.67 11.18
CA ALA A 157 1.33 17.29 11.04
C ALA A 157 1.43 18.72 11.59
N GLY A 158 0.33 19.28 12.15
CA GLY A 158 0.30 20.62 12.73
C GLY A 158 -0.09 21.71 11.74
N GLY A 159 -0.61 21.36 10.56
CA GLY A 159 -1.23 22.28 9.63
C GLY A 159 -2.70 22.50 10.00
N GLY A 160 -3.03 23.67 10.54
CA GLY A 160 -4.40 24.13 10.73
C GLY A 160 -4.99 24.61 9.41
#